data_7148060abdb77705963a804fe9a2bfc5
#
_entry.id   7148060abdb77705963a804fe9a2bfc5
#
_cell.length_a   1.000
_cell.length_b   1.000
_cell.length_c   1.000
_cell.angle_alpha   90.00
_cell.angle_beta   90.00
_cell.angle_gamma   90.00
#
_symmetry.space_group_name_H-M   'P 1'
#
loop_
_entity.id
_entity.type
_entity.pdbx_description
1 polymer ?
#
loop_
_entity_poly.entity_id
_entity_poly.type
_entity_poly.pdbx_seq_one_letter_code
_entity_poly.pdbx_strand_id
1 'polypeptide(L)'
;MISKKDNIAEYILQTWQMEDLVRAFQNDEALEQNAYLRDLKDMMRAEGVLERGHVQLAQIAVSEMDELHSRLYDEEATYRAAWLQLLPSINILKAKTDDPTQSDMQMCLTFLYEIMLLRLQKKPISPETTAVQESVSRLLSVLAATYKDLAENTELLDEMD
;
A
#
# COMPACT_ATOMS: atom_id res chain seq x y z
N MET A 1 -14.99 0.61 -3.47
CA MET A 1 -13.55 0.52 -3.20
C MET A 1 -12.79 0.31 -4.50
N ILE A 2 -11.61 0.90 -4.63
CA ILE A 2 -10.79 0.76 -5.84
C ILE A 2 -10.27 -0.68 -5.98
N SER A 3 -10.17 -1.20 -7.21
CA SER A 3 -9.66 -2.54 -7.45
C SER A 3 -8.12 -2.53 -7.50
N LYS A 4 -7.51 -3.69 -7.17
CA LYS A 4 -6.06 -3.87 -7.29
C LYS A 4 -5.56 -3.58 -8.70
N LYS A 5 -6.32 -3.99 -9.71
CA LYS A 5 -6.01 -3.78 -11.12
C LYS A 5 -5.98 -2.29 -11.49
N ASP A 6 -6.92 -1.49 -10.97
CA ASP A 6 -7.01 -0.08 -11.31
C ASP A 6 -5.91 0.76 -10.65
N ASN A 7 -5.60 0.49 -9.39
CA ASN A 7 -4.48 1.13 -8.69
C ASN A 7 -4.09 0.28 -7.49
N ILE A 8 -3.02 -0.48 -7.63
CA ILE A 8 -2.58 -1.43 -6.60
C ILE A 8 -2.17 -0.73 -5.29
N ALA A 9 -1.55 0.45 -5.38
CA ALA A 9 -1.13 1.19 -4.18
C ALA A 9 -2.35 1.69 -3.40
N GLU A 10 -3.32 2.30 -4.07
CA GLU A 10 -4.57 2.75 -3.46
C GLU A 10 -5.40 1.59 -2.90
N TYR A 11 -5.41 0.46 -3.59
CA TYR A 11 -6.06 -0.76 -3.11
C TYR A 11 -5.50 -1.19 -1.75
N ILE A 12 -4.18 -1.17 -1.60
CA ILE A 12 -3.52 -1.55 -0.35
C ILE A 12 -3.88 -0.54 0.76
N LEU A 13 -3.73 0.76 0.48
CA LEU A 13 -4.00 1.81 1.47
C LEU A 13 -5.47 1.82 1.91
N GLN A 14 -6.40 1.64 0.99
CA GLN A 14 -7.81 1.54 1.32
C GLN A 14 -8.12 0.27 2.12
N THR A 15 -7.51 -0.86 1.78
CA THR A 15 -7.68 -2.10 2.54
C THR A 15 -7.20 -1.90 3.98
N TRP A 16 -6.04 -1.30 4.19
CA TRP A 16 -5.54 -1.00 5.54
C TRP A 16 -6.49 -0.08 6.31
N GLN A 17 -7.05 0.92 5.63
CA GLN A 17 -8.03 1.83 6.24
C GLN A 17 -9.29 1.07 6.65
N MET A 18 -9.78 0.16 5.83
CA MET A 18 -10.95 -0.67 6.15
C MET A 18 -10.66 -1.64 7.30
N GLU A 19 -9.45 -2.21 7.34
CA GLU A 19 -9.03 -3.03 8.49
C GLU A 19 -9.08 -2.23 9.79
N ASP A 20 -8.59 -1.00 9.78
CA ASP A 20 -8.63 -0.13 10.97
C ASP A 20 -10.06 0.25 11.37
N LEU A 21 -10.95 0.45 10.40
CA LEU A 21 -12.39 0.65 10.68
C LEU A 21 -13.00 -0.58 11.36
N VAL A 22 -12.69 -1.77 10.88
CA VAL A 22 -13.15 -3.02 11.50
C VAL A 22 -12.68 -3.08 12.96
N ARG A 23 -11.40 -2.78 13.20
CA ARG A 23 -10.83 -2.81 14.55
C ARG A 23 -11.51 -1.80 15.48
N ALA A 24 -11.79 -0.61 14.97
CA ALA A 24 -12.42 0.45 15.76
C ALA A 24 -13.89 0.15 16.09
N PHE A 25 -14.62 -0.51 15.20
CA PHE A 25 -16.07 -0.70 15.29
C PHE A 25 -16.51 -2.16 15.30
N GLN A 26 -15.65 -3.09 15.69
CA GLN A 26 -15.93 -4.52 15.58
C GLN A 26 -17.16 -5.01 16.38
N ASN A 27 -17.57 -4.25 17.41
CA ASN A 27 -18.74 -4.57 18.23
C ASN A 27 -19.95 -3.67 17.94
N ASP A 28 -19.88 -2.86 16.87
CA ASP A 28 -20.94 -1.94 16.49
C ASP A 28 -21.91 -2.60 15.52
N GLU A 29 -23.22 -2.43 15.74
CA GLU A 29 -24.25 -2.96 14.85
C GLU A 29 -24.14 -2.38 13.42
N ALA A 30 -23.69 -1.14 13.27
CA ALA A 30 -23.52 -0.52 11.97
C ALA A 30 -22.50 -1.27 11.12
N LEU A 31 -21.46 -1.83 11.72
CA LEU A 31 -20.49 -2.66 11.01
C LEU A 31 -21.15 -3.93 10.47
N GLU A 32 -21.98 -4.59 11.29
CA GLU A 32 -22.68 -5.82 10.89
C GLU A 32 -23.68 -5.57 9.74
N GLN A 33 -24.17 -4.34 9.59
CA GLN A 33 -25.07 -3.96 8.50
C GLN A 33 -24.33 -3.64 7.21
N ASN A 34 -23.01 -3.43 7.25
CA ASN A 34 -22.20 -3.20 6.07
C ASN A 34 -21.59 -4.53 5.61
N ALA A 35 -22.08 -5.05 4.49
CA ALA A 35 -21.68 -6.36 3.98
C ALA A 35 -20.17 -6.46 3.75
N TYR A 36 -19.56 -5.43 3.20
CA TYR A 36 -18.11 -5.41 2.93
C TYR A 36 -17.30 -5.48 4.24
N LEU A 37 -17.63 -4.63 5.21
CA LEU A 37 -16.90 -4.60 6.49
C LEU A 37 -17.12 -5.86 7.31
N ARG A 38 -18.34 -6.42 7.27
CA ARG A 38 -18.64 -7.68 7.93
C ARG A 38 -17.80 -8.84 7.35
N ASP A 39 -17.75 -8.93 6.02
CA ASP A 39 -16.97 -9.96 5.33
C ASP A 39 -15.48 -9.79 5.60
N LEU A 40 -14.98 -8.54 5.63
CA LEU A 40 -13.60 -8.25 5.96
C LEU A 40 -13.29 -8.66 7.40
N LYS A 41 -14.18 -8.37 8.33
CA LYS A 41 -14.04 -8.80 9.73
C LYS A 41 -13.92 -10.31 9.86
N ASP A 42 -14.76 -11.04 9.14
CA ASP A 42 -14.72 -12.51 9.13
C ASP A 42 -13.40 -13.02 8.57
N MET A 43 -12.92 -12.41 7.49
CA MET A 43 -11.61 -12.73 6.89
C MET A 43 -10.47 -12.43 7.87
N MET A 44 -10.48 -11.27 8.50
CA MET A 44 -9.46 -10.88 9.48
C MET A 44 -9.42 -11.85 10.68
N ARG A 45 -10.59 -12.26 11.15
CA ARG A 45 -10.69 -13.25 12.24
C ARG A 45 -10.13 -14.60 11.82
N ALA A 46 -10.50 -15.07 10.63
CA ALA A 46 -10.02 -16.35 10.11
C ALA A 46 -8.50 -16.37 9.90
N GLU A 47 -7.92 -15.24 9.53
CA GLU A 47 -6.47 -15.13 9.30
C GLU A 47 -5.68 -14.72 10.55
N GLY A 48 -6.35 -14.49 11.68
CA GLY A 48 -5.68 -14.14 12.93
C GLY A 48 -5.13 -12.71 12.97
N VAL A 49 -5.68 -11.80 12.17
CA VAL A 49 -5.24 -10.40 12.08
C VAL A 49 -6.28 -9.39 12.55
N LEU A 50 -7.25 -9.84 13.36
CA LEU A 50 -8.32 -8.97 13.82
C LEU A 50 -7.80 -7.82 14.69
N GLU A 51 -6.76 -8.05 15.49
CA GLU A 51 -6.21 -7.01 16.38
C GLU A 51 -5.04 -6.25 15.77
N ARG A 52 -4.22 -6.90 14.96
CA ARG A 52 -3.07 -6.30 14.29
C ARG A 52 -2.66 -7.14 13.10
N GLY A 53 -1.90 -6.53 12.20
CA GLY A 53 -1.45 -7.16 10.97
C GLY A 53 -2.38 -6.83 9.80
N HIS A 54 -2.20 -7.52 8.70
CA HIS A 54 -2.93 -7.27 7.46
C HIS A 54 -3.44 -8.58 6.86
N VAL A 55 -4.60 -8.51 6.20
CA VAL A 55 -5.13 -9.66 5.46
C VAL A 55 -4.17 -10.09 4.36
N GLN A 56 -4.19 -11.37 4.05
CA GLN A 56 -3.28 -11.97 3.07
C GLN A 56 -3.39 -11.32 1.70
N LEU A 57 -4.59 -10.94 1.26
CA LEU A 57 -4.79 -10.25 -0.01
C LEU A 57 -3.98 -8.95 -0.10
N ALA A 58 -3.92 -8.18 0.99
CA ALA A 58 -3.12 -6.97 1.04
C ALA A 58 -1.62 -7.30 1.05
N GLN A 59 -1.21 -8.32 1.78
CA GLN A 59 0.19 -8.75 1.82
C GLN A 59 0.69 -9.24 0.45
N ILE A 60 -0.15 -9.97 -0.27
CA ILE A 60 0.17 -10.42 -1.63
C ILE A 60 0.35 -9.20 -2.55
N ALA A 61 -0.53 -8.20 -2.45
CA ALA A 61 -0.43 -6.99 -3.26
C ALA A 61 0.89 -6.23 -2.99
N VAL A 62 1.31 -6.13 -1.72
CA VAL A 62 2.61 -5.53 -1.38
C VAL A 62 3.75 -6.31 -2.02
N SER A 63 3.71 -7.64 -1.96
CA SER A 63 4.73 -8.50 -2.59
C SER A 63 4.78 -8.32 -4.10
N GLU A 64 3.65 -8.17 -4.75
CA GLU A 64 3.59 -7.89 -6.19
C GLU A 64 4.23 -6.54 -6.52
N MET A 65 4.00 -5.52 -5.68
CA MET A 65 4.67 -4.22 -5.84
C MET A 65 6.19 -4.33 -5.65
N ASP A 66 6.65 -5.12 -4.68
CA ASP A 66 8.08 -5.33 -4.45
C ASP A 66 8.74 -6.02 -5.66
N GLU A 67 8.09 -7.01 -6.25
CA GLU A 67 8.59 -7.68 -7.45
C GLU A 67 8.70 -6.70 -8.62
N LEU A 68 7.67 -5.88 -8.83
CA LEU A 68 7.65 -4.88 -9.89
C LEU A 68 8.70 -3.80 -9.66
N HIS A 69 8.87 -3.36 -8.42
CA HIS A 69 9.92 -2.41 -8.02
C HIS A 69 11.30 -2.94 -8.40
N SER A 70 11.61 -4.19 -8.06
CA SER A 70 12.89 -4.81 -8.38
C SER A 70 13.11 -4.90 -9.88
N ARG A 71 12.08 -5.25 -10.62
CA ARG A 71 12.13 -5.35 -12.08
C ARG A 71 12.39 -3.98 -12.73
N LEU A 72 11.64 -2.95 -12.32
CA LEU A 72 11.84 -1.61 -12.86
C LEU A 72 13.20 -1.02 -12.45
N TYR A 73 13.68 -1.33 -11.25
CA TYR A 73 15.03 -0.94 -10.84
C TYR A 73 16.09 -1.51 -11.77
N ASP A 74 15.96 -2.76 -12.17
CA ASP A 74 16.93 -3.42 -13.05
C ASP A 74 16.80 -2.95 -14.51
N GLU A 75 15.57 -2.78 -15.00
CA GLU A 75 15.30 -2.57 -16.42
C GLU A 75 15.19 -1.10 -16.84
N GLU A 76 14.81 -0.19 -15.92
CA GLU A 76 14.48 1.19 -16.25
C GLU A 76 15.40 2.17 -15.52
N ALA A 77 16.34 2.76 -16.27
CA ALA A 77 17.34 3.67 -15.70
C ALA A 77 16.71 4.90 -15.03
N THR A 78 15.64 5.46 -15.58
CA THR A 78 14.94 6.62 -15.02
C THR A 78 14.30 6.27 -13.67
N TYR A 79 13.66 5.11 -13.59
CA TYR A 79 13.07 4.63 -12.35
C TYR A 79 14.14 4.40 -11.28
N ARG A 80 15.23 3.74 -11.67
CA ARG A 80 16.36 3.49 -10.76
C ARG A 80 16.94 4.78 -10.20
N ALA A 81 17.14 5.80 -11.05
CA ALA A 81 17.66 7.10 -10.63
C ALA A 81 16.71 7.77 -9.63
N ALA A 82 15.41 7.73 -9.88
CA ALA A 82 14.41 8.28 -8.96
C ALA A 82 14.44 7.58 -7.60
N TRP A 83 14.53 6.25 -7.59
CA TRP A 83 14.64 5.47 -6.36
C TRP A 83 15.91 5.81 -5.59
N LEU A 84 17.05 5.90 -6.27
CA LEU A 84 18.33 6.21 -5.63
C LEU A 84 18.32 7.61 -5.02
N GLN A 85 17.62 8.57 -5.60
CA GLN A 85 17.43 9.90 -5.00
C GLN A 85 16.58 9.84 -3.73
N LEU A 86 15.62 8.94 -3.68
CA LEU A 86 14.72 8.77 -2.54
C LEU A 86 15.34 7.93 -1.41
N LEU A 87 16.31 7.08 -1.75
CA LEU A 87 16.86 6.07 -0.85
C LEU A 87 17.39 6.63 0.48
N PRO A 88 18.08 7.78 0.55
CA PRO A 88 18.51 8.33 1.84
C PRO A 88 17.33 8.59 2.79
N SER A 89 16.20 9.09 2.28
CA SER A 89 15.01 9.31 3.08
C SER A 89 14.38 7.98 3.54
N ILE A 90 14.35 6.99 2.67
CA ILE A 90 13.86 5.65 3.00
C ILE A 90 14.74 5.01 4.09
N ASN A 91 16.05 5.18 4.03
CA ASN A 91 16.97 4.67 5.04
C ASN A 91 16.74 5.34 6.41
N ILE A 92 16.41 6.63 6.43
CA ILE A 92 16.04 7.34 7.67
C ILE A 92 14.76 6.73 8.25
N LEU A 93 13.77 6.47 7.42
CA LEU A 93 12.52 5.83 7.85
C LEU A 93 12.77 4.43 8.40
N LYS A 94 13.61 3.63 7.73
CA LYS A 94 13.98 2.28 8.20
C LYS A 94 14.66 2.32 9.55
N ALA A 95 15.50 3.32 9.82
CA ALA A 95 16.18 3.47 11.09
C ALA A 95 15.23 3.80 12.25
N LYS A 96 14.05 4.34 11.97
CA LYS A 96 13.04 4.73 12.97
C LYS A 96 11.97 3.67 13.20
N THR A 97 11.92 2.62 12.39
CA THR A 97 10.90 1.58 12.51
C THR A 97 11.33 0.50 13.49
N ASP A 98 10.34 -0.15 14.12
CA ASP A 98 10.57 -1.30 15.01
C ASP A 98 10.95 -2.57 14.23
N ASP A 99 10.59 -2.63 12.94
CA ASP A 99 10.92 -3.76 12.08
C ASP A 99 11.73 -3.29 10.87
N PRO A 100 13.08 -3.27 10.96
CA PRO A 100 13.94 -2.85 9.86
C PRO A 100 14.00 -3.86 8.71
N THR A 101 13.38 -5.04 8.86
CA THR A 101 13.35 -6.08 7.81
C THR A 101 12.20 -5.90 6.84
N GLN A 102 11.35 -4.91 7.02
CA GLN A 102 10.26 -4.62 6.10
C GLN A 102 10.79 -4.36 4.68
N SER A 103 10.02 -4.79 3.68
CA SER A 103 10.36 -4.53 2.29
C SER A 103 10.29 -3.04 1.96
N ASP A 104 10.91 -2.65 0.86
CA ASP A 104 10.91 -1.26 0.40
C ASP A 104 9.49 -0.73 0.15
N MET A 105 8.63 -1.55 -0.45
CA MET A 105 7.25 -1.14 -0.72
C MET A 105 6.41 -1.09 0.55
N GLN A 106 6.60 -2.04 1.45
CA GLN A 106 5.93 -1.98 2.77
C GLN A 106 6.29 -0.67 3.47
N MET A 107 7.57 -0.28 3.44
CA MET A 107 8.06 0.95 4.06
C MET A 107 7.42 2.19 3.45
N CYS A 108 7.40 2.27 2.11
CA CYS A 108 6.80 3.39 1.40
C CYS A 108 5.30 3.52 1.68
N LEU A 109 4.58 2.40 1.63
CA LEU A 109 3.14 2.38 1.87
C LEU A 109 2.81 2.74 3.33
N THR A 110 3.56 2.20 4.27
CA THR A 110 3.38 2.52 5.70
C THR A 110 3.61 4.01 5.94
N PHE A 111 4.65 4.58 5.34
CA PHE A 111 4.91 6.02 5.43
C PHE A 111 3.72 6.84 4.92
N LEU A 112 3.20 6.53 3.72
CA LEU A 112 2.05 7.24 3.18
C LEU A 112 0.80 7.08 4.04
N TYR A 113 0.59 5.89 4.60
CA TYR A 113 -0.53 5.62 5.48
C TYR A 113 -0.46 6.46 6.76
N GLU A 114 0.71 6.53 7.38
CA GLU A 114 0.94 7.35 8.58
C GLU A 114 0.71 8.84 8.30
N ILE A 115 1.16 9.35 7.14
CA ILE A 115 0.91 10.73 6.73
C ILE A 115 -0.59 10.98 6.59
N MET A 116 -1.32 10.05 5.98
CA MET A 116 -2.77 10.14 5.85
C MET A 116 -3.44 10.24 7.23
N LEU A 117 -3.02 9.41 8.18
CA LEU A 117 -3.56 9.44 9.55
C LEU A 117 -3.27 10.78 10.24
N LEU A 118 -2.07 11.31 10.09
CA LEU A 118 -1.71 12.62 10.65
C LEU A 118 -2.59 13.73 10.09
N ARG A 119 -2.87 13.70 8.78
CA ARG A 119 -3.75 14.69 8.14
C ARG A 119 -5.18 14.58 8.64
N LEU A 120 -5.69 13.37 8.82
CA LEU A 120 -7.03 13.15 9.38
C LEU A 120 -7.13 13.69 10.82
N GLN A 121 -6.05 13.62 11.57
CA GLN A 121 -5.97 14.17 12.93
C GLN A 121 -5.65 15.67 12.95
N LYS A 122 -5.51 16.30 11.79
CA LYS A 122 -5.16 17.73 11.63
C LYS A 122 -3.83 18.08 12.29
N LYS A 123 -2.90 17.13 12.35
CA LYS A 123 -1.56 17.36 12.88
C LYS A 123 -0.67 18.00 11.81
N PRO A 124 0.26 18.90 12.20
CA PRO A 124 1.16 19.53 11.23
C PRO A 124 2.17 18.54 10.66
N ILE A 125 2.50 18.74 9.38
CA ILE A 125 3.50 17.93 8.68
C ILE A 125 4.56 18.90 8.16
N SER A 126 5.84 18.60 8.43
CA SER A 126 6.93 19.47 8.01
C SER A 126 7.05 19.56 6.48
N PRO A 127 7.61 20.66 5.95
CA PRO A 127 7.88 20.76 4.51
C PRO A 127 8.79 19.65 3.99
N GLU A 128 9.77 19.22 4.78
CA GLU A 128 10.69 18.13 4.44
C GLU A 128 9.94 16.80 4.29
N THR A 129 9.05 16.50 5.22
CA THR A 129 8.22 15.30 5.17
C THR A 129 7.27 15.34 3.98
N THR A 130 6.67 16.51 3.70
CA THR A 130 5.80 16.69 2.54
C THR A 130 6.55 16.43 1.22
N ALA A 131 7.80 16.90 1.11
CA ALA A 131 8.63 16.66 -0.07
C ALA A 131 8.91 15.16 -0.27
N VAL A 132 9.21 14.42 0.81
CA VAL A 132 9.38 12.96 0.76
C VAL A 132 8.09 12.28 0.34
N GLN A 133 6.95 12.69 0.92
CA GLN A 133 5.64 12.16 0.56
C GLN A 133 5.36 12.30 -0.94
N GLU A 134 5.62 13.47 -1.51
CA GLU A 134 5.41 13.72 -2.93
C GLU A 134 6.27 12.82 -3.80
N SER A 135 7.53 12.62 -3.43
CA SER A 135 8.46 11.75 -4.15
C SER A 135 8.04 10.28 -4.08
N VAL A 136 7.64 9.81 -2.89
CA VAL A 136 7.13 8.45 -2.70
C VAL A 136 5.85 8.25 -3.52
N SER A 137 4.91 9.20 -3.46
CA SER A 137 3.65 9.11 -4.19
C SER A 137 3.87 9.03 -5.70
N ARG A 138 4.80 9.81 -6.24
CA ARG A 138 5.13 9.76 -7.67
C ARG A 138 5.68 8.39 -8.07
N LEU A 139 6.59 7.85 -7.27
CA LEU A 139 7.17 6.53 -7.52
C LEU A 139 6.10 5.44 -7.49
N LEU A 140 5.24 5.44 -6.48
CA LEU A 140 4.15 4.47 -6.37
C LEU A 140 3.12 4.63 -7.50
N SER A 141 2.91 5.84 -8.00
CA SER A 141 2.04 6.08 -9.16
C SER A 141 2.58 5.41 -10.42
N VAL A 142 3.90 5.45 -10.63
CA VAL A 142 4.55 4.76 -11.75
C VAL A 142 4.35 3.25 -11.62
N LEU A 143 4.56 2.70 -10.43
CA LEU A 143 4.35 1.28 -10.16
C LEU A 143 2.89 0.88 -10.41
N ALA A 144 1.94 1.66 -9.92
CA ALA A 144 0.52 1.39 -10.09
C ALA A 144 0.10 1.42 -11.57
N ALA A 145 0.59 2.40 -12.34
CA ALA A 145 0.31 2.49 -13.76
C ALA A 145 0.93 1.31 -14.54
N THR A 146 2.14 0.92 -14.19
CA THR A 146 2.82 -0.24 -14.81
C THR A 146 2.08 -1.53 -14.50
N TYR A 147 1.66 -1.72 -13.26
CA TYR A 147 0.88 -2.88 -12.83
C TYR A 147 -0.42 -2.98 -13.63
N LYS A 148 -1.13 -1.87 -13.79
CA LYS A 148 -2.36 -1.79 -14.56
C LYS A 148 -2.15 -2.20 -16.01
N ASP A 149 -1.11 -1.67 -16.66
CA ASP A 149 -0.77 -1.99 -18.05
C ASP A 149 -0.47 -3.47 -18.22
N LEU A 150 0.29 -4.06 -17.30
CA LEU A 150 0.61 -5.49 -17.32
C LEU A 150 -0.64 -6.35 -17.14
N ALA A 151 -1.55 -5.97 -16.25
CA ALA A 151 -2.81 -6.68 -16.03
C ALA A 151 -3.71 -6.63 -17.27
N GLU A 152 -3.83 -5.47 -17.93
CA GLU A 152 -4.59 -5.30 -19.15
C GLU A 152 -4.01 -6.12 -20.31
N ASN A 153 -2.68 -6.14 -20.46
CA ASN A 153 -2.02 -6.95 -21.47
C ASN A 153 -2.25 -8.44 -21.25
N THR A 154 -2.24 -8.89 -20.00
CA THR A 154 -2.54 -10.29 -19.67
C THR A 154 -3.96 -10.66 -20.04
N GLU A 155 -4.94 -9.78 -19.79
CA GLU A 155 -6.34 -9.99 -20.20
C GLU A 155 -6.49 -10.08 -21.71
N LEU A 156 -5.81 -9.22 -22.46
CA LEU A 156 -5.85 -9.27 -23.92
C LEU A 156 -5.29 -10.59 -24.46
N LEU A 157 -4.20 -11.11 -23.88
CA LEU A 157 -3.64 -12.39 -24.26
C LEU A 157 -4.59 -13.53 -23.93
N ASP A 158 -5.25 -13.50 -22.78
CA ASP A 158 -6.24 -14.51 -22.38
C ASP A 158 -7.43 -14.52 -23.33
N GLU A 159 -7.88 -13.36 -23.82
CA GLU A 159 -8.95 -13.25 -24.80
C GLU A 159 -8.60 -13.83 -26.17
N MET A 160 -7.31 -13.94 -26.49
CA MET A 160 -6.84 -14.53 -27.76
C MET A 160 -6.85 -16.06 -27.73
N ASP A 161 -6.86 -16.66 -26.57
CA ASP A 161 -6.91 -18.12 -26.39
C ASP A 161 -8.37 -18.61 -26.40
#